data_da70ca37bee12200beed65f0a04f80cd
#
_entry.id   da70ca37bee12200beed65f0a04f80cd
#
_cell.length_a   1.000
_cell.length_b   1.000
_cell.length_c   1.000
_cell.angle_alpha   90.00
_cell.angle_beta   90.00
_cell.angle_gamma   90.00
#
_symmetry.space_group_name_H-M   'P 1'
#
loop_
_entity.id
_entity.type
_entity.pdbx_description
1 polymer ?
#
loop_
_entity_poly.entity_id
_entity_poly.type
_entity_poly.pdbx_seq_one_letter_code
_entity_poly.pdbx_strand_id
1 'polypeptide(L)'
;MANYWWKNTVVYEMYLQSFKDSNNDGIGDLDGAIEKLEYLKELGIGAIWLTPIYDSPLVDNGYDISNYQSINQIYGGLEKFKKFVDKANELNIGIIMDLVLNHTSDQHEWFKQSRSSKTNPYRDYYIWRDQPNDITSAFGGSAWTYDKTTNQYYFHMFAKEQPDLNWQNPKVREEIAKMVKWWCDFGIMGFRLDVIELLGKRIDQKILSNGPMLHKYIQDLRKNSWDSNEFLTVGECWSADIDHAIQYSNEKNEEFSMIFNFEPVTSFFNKDNKYKKKAVDFLELKQIYKKWQQGLHNKGWSGLFLSNHDLPRMVSRYGNDQKYRIQSAKTLLTTIFLMQGTPFIHQGDEIGMTNVNWTDLNKYKDVEIKNTYQSEVLKNKTLTYDQFIEGILENSRDHSRTPYQWNDSKYAGFSNHQPWIDVNDNYKEINAKNDLKNPNGIYHYLKKLIKFREESNYSQLIIDAKFELLDPNNTKLFAYSRIDQNRSIKIIANWSDEQVNISHLISQDNKIILNTEIDFDQNTLKPWQTIIVE
;
A
#
# COMPACT_ATOMS: atom_id res chain seq x y z
N MET A 1 24.45 -0.48 8.52
CA MET A 1 23.34 0.49 8.54
C MET A 1 22.91 0.74 9.97
N ALA A 2 22.45 1.94 10.31
CA ALA A 2 21.91 2.20 11.65
C ALA A 2 20.65 1.34 11.89
N ASN A 3 20.45 0.98 13.16
CA ASN A 3 19.29 0.13 13.54
C ASN A 3 18.13 1.04 13.96
N TYR A 4 17.38 1.54 12.97
CA TYR A 4 16.18 2.34 13.21
C TYR A 4 14.99 1.44 13.56
N TRP A 5 14.09 1.91 14.42
CA TRP A 5 12.90 1.18 14.88
C TRP A 5 12.03 0.64 13.73
N TRP A 6 11.88 1.42 12.66
CA TRP A 6 11.04 1.08 11.51
C TRP A 6 11.61 -0.06 10.64
N LYS A 7 12.89 -0.43 10.77
CA LYS A 7 13.47 -1.59 10.07
C LYS A 7 12.93 -2.93 10.57
N ASN A 8 12.58 -2.97 11.85
CA ASN A 8 12.13 -4.22 12.49
C ASN A 8 10.64 -4.21 12.85
N THR A 9 9.90 -3.19 12.54
CA THR A 9 8.46 -3.08 12.81
C THR A 9 7.61 -3.62 11.67
N VAL A 10 6.33 -3.84 11.97
CA VAL A 10 5.30 -4.14 10.97
C VAL A 10 4.31 -2.98 10.94
N VAL A 11 4.02 -2.47 9.75
CA VAL A 11 3.08 -1.38 9.51
C VAL A 11 1.74 -1.94 9.05
N TYR A 12 0.66 -1.50 9.66
CA TYR A 12 -0.71 -1.83 9.31
C TYR A 12 -1.33 -0.68 8.51
N GLU A 13 -1.66 -0.92 7.25
CA GLU A 13 -2.41 0.02 6.45
C GLU A 13 -3.90 -0.03 6.81
N MET A 14 -4.39 1.06 7.35
CA MET A 14 -5.79 1.25 7.73
C MET A 14 -6.50 2.15 6.73
N TYR A 15 -7.42 1.60 5.96
CA TYR A 15 -8.40 2.32 5.16
C TYR A 15 -9.57 2.69 6.06
N LEU A 16 -9.48 3.85 6.74
CA LEU A 16 -10.35 4.22 7.85
C LEU A 16 -11.85 4.15 7.49
N GLN A 17 -12.20 4.62 6.30
CA GLN A 17 -13.58 4.64 5.79
C GLN A 17 -14.27 3.27 5.82
N SER A 18 -13.48 2.18 5.77
CA SER A 18 -13.97 0.80 5.77
C SER A 18 -13.49 -0.02 6.97
N PHE A 19 -12.91 0.60 8.02
CA PHE A 19 -12.35 -0.15 9.12
C PHE A 19 -13.39 -0.48 10.21
N LYS A 20 -13.99 0.53 10.83
CA LYS A 20 -15.08 0.37 11.82
C LYS A 20 -15.91 1.63 11.92
N ASP A 21 -17.21 1.51 11.72
CA ASP A 21 -18.20 2.57 11.94
C ASP A 21 -18.72 2.48 13.38
N SER A 22 -18.51 3.53 14.16
CA SER A 22 -18.97 3.62 15.55
C SER A 22 -20.29 4.40 15.70
N ASN A 23 -20.58 5.31 14.77
CA ASN A 23 -21.71 6.24 14.84
C ASN A 23 -22.93 5.77 14.03
N ASN A 24 -22.79 4.68 13.25
CA ASN A 24 -23.83 4.06 12.42
C ASN A 24 -24.29 4.93 11.24
N ASP A 25 -23.38 5.65 10.59
CA ASP A 25 -23.64 6.39 9.34
C ASP A 25 -23.24 5.64 8.08
N GLY A 26 -22.61 4.45 8.22
CA GLY A 26 -22.14 3.60 7.13
C GLY A 26 -20.70 3.88 6.72
N ILE A 27 -20.00 4.77 7.42
CA ILE A 27 -18.60 5.17 7.16
C ILE A 27 -17.77 4.87 8.41
N GLY A 28 -16.60 4.27 8.24
CA GLY A 28 -15.68 4.05 9.35
C GLY A 28 -15.10 5.36 9.86
N ASP A 29 -14.87 5.43 11.18
CA ASP A 29 -14.48 6.65 11.86
C ASP A 29 -13.37 6.44 12.91
N LEU A 30 -12.85 7.54 13.45
CA LEU A 30 -11.75 7.53 14.42
C LEU A 30 -12.12 6.90 15.76
N ASP A 31 -13.37 7.05 16.23
CA ASP A 31 -13.83 6.39 17.45
C ASP A 31 -13.87 4.86 17.23
N GLY A 32 -14.36 4.40 16.07
CA GLY A 32 -14.31 2.99 15.68
C GLY A 32 -12.88 2.46 15.56
N ALA A 33 -11.94 3.25 15.05
CA ALA A 33 -10.54 2.90 15.03
C ALA A 33 -9.95 2.78 16.45
N ILE A 34 -10.27 3.72 17.35
CA ILE A 34 -9.85 3.67 18.76
C ILE A 34 -10.33 2.38 19.44
N GLU A 35 -11.58 1.96 19.20
CA GLU A 35 -12.12 0.70 19.74
C GLU A 35 -11.30 -0.54 19.35
N LYS A 36 -10.56 -0.47 18.24
CA LYS A 36 -9.81 -1.59 17.67
C LYS A 36 -8.29 -1.51 17.84
N LEU A 37 -7.77 -0.49 18.48
CA LEU A 37 -6.33 -0.36 18.72
C LEU A 37 -5.74 -1.51 19.54
N GLU A 38 -6.46 -2.00 20.55
CA GLU A 38 -6.00 -3.15 21.34
C GLU A 38 -5.88 -4.42 20.47
N TYR A 39 -6.80 -4.65 19.53
CA TYR A 39 -6.73 -5.76 18.58
C TYR A 39 -5.43 -5.71 17.74
N LEU A 40 -5.06 -4.52 17.27
CA LEU A 40 -3.82 -4.31 16.49
C LEU A 40 -2.57 -4.43 17.39
N LYS A 41 -2.65 -3.94 18.63
CA LYS A 41 -1.58 -4.10 19.62
C LYS A 41 -1.32 -5.57 19.93
N GLU A 42 -2.38 -6.34 20.15
CA GLU A 42 -2.28 -7.78 20.41
C GLU A 42 -1.72 -8.56 19.21
N LEU A 43 -1.99 -8.11 17.98
CA LEU A 43 -1.40 -8.67 16.77
C LEU A 43 0.12 -8.45 16.71
N GLY A 44 0.62 -7.37 17.32
CA GLY A 44 2.04 -6.99 17.31
C GLY A 44 2.35 -5.85 16.34
N ILE A 45 1.35 -5.05 15.93
CA ILE A 45 1.55 -3.92 15.03
C ILE A 45 2.31 -2.81 15.74
N GLY A 46 3.40 -2.32 15.13
CA GLY A 46 4.20 -1.22 15.67
C GLY A 46 3.86 0.15 15.09
N ALA A 47 3.21 0.21 13.92
CA ALA A 47 2.74 1.47 13.36
C ALA A 47 1.48 1.27 12.49
N ILE A 48 0.64 2.30 12.42
CA ILE A 48 -0.55 2.35 11.56
C ILE A 48 -0.34 3.43 10.50
N TRP A 49 -0.41 3.06 9.22
CA TRP A 49 -0.54 4.00 8.12
C TRP A 49 -2.03 4.22 7.83
N LEU A 50 -2.49 5.46 8.01
CA LEU A 50 -3.83 5.87 7.62
C LEU A 50 -3.83 6.37 6.18
N THR A 51 -4.72 5.86 5.34
CA THR A 51 -5.04 6.50 4.05
C THR A 51 -5.59 7.91 4.30
N PRO A 52 -5.63 8.83 3.29
CA PRO A 52 -5.94 10.22 3.55
C PRO A 52 -7.28 10.43 4.27
N ILE A 53 -7.24 11.14 5.38
CA ILE A 53 -8.41 11.47 6.22
C ILE A 53 -8.62 12.97 6.38
N TYR A 54 -7.87 13.77 5.61
CA TYR A 54 -7.99 15.24 5.61
C TYR A 54 -9.35 15.71 5.09
N ASP A 55 -9.65 16.99 5.23
CA ASP A 55 -10.83 17.57 4.56
C ASP A 55 -10.71 17.35 3.05
N SER A 56 -11.74 16.74 2.49
CA SER A 56 -11.82 16.34 1.09
C SER A 56 -13.27 16.22 0.65
N PRO A 57 -13.61 16.61 -0.59
CA PRO A 57 -14.89 16.29 -1.22
C PRO A 57 -15.09 14.78 -1.51
N LEU A 58 -14.04 13.95 -1.36
CA LEU A 58 -14.03 12.48 -1.56
C LEU A 58 -14.31 12.06 -3.01
N VAL A 59 -13.91 12.85 -4.00
CA VAL A 59 -13.99 12.48 -5.42
C VAL A 59 -13.11 11.27 -5.71
N ASP A 60 -11.93 11.23 -5.07
CA ASP A 60 -11.00 10.10 -5.11
C ASP A 60 -10.69 9.61 -3.69
N ASN A 61 -11.74 9.33 -2.93
CA ASN A 61 -11.69 8.69 -1.60
C ASN A 61 -10.68 9.33 -0.61
N GLY A 62 -10.54 10.66 -0.66
CA GLY A 62 -9.67 11.42 0.24
C GLY A 62 -8.36 11.90 -0.38
N TYR A 63 -7.97 11.40 -1.55
CA TYR A 63 -6.79 11.87 -2.28
C TYR A 63 -6.99 13.24 -2.94
N ASP A 64 -8.19 13.79 -2.96
CA ASP A 64 -8.53 15.15 -3.38
C ASP A 64 -8.65 16.08 -2.14
N ILE A 65 -7.50 16.48 -1.58
CA ILE A 65 -7.42 17.23 -0.32
C ILE A 65 -7.81 18.70 -0.51
N SER A 66 -8.80 19.17 0.25
CA SER A 66 -9.23 20.58 0.26
C SER A 66 -8.61 21.41 1.40
N ASN A 67 -8.17 20.76 2.47
CA ASN A 67 -7.45 21.40 3.58
C ASN A 67 -6.55 20.39 4.28
N TYR A 68 -5.23 20.60 4.19
CA TYR A 68 -4.21 19.71 4.74
C TYR A 68 -4.11 19.76 6.29
N GLN A 69 -4.56 20.83 6.93
CA GLN A 69 -4.43 21.02 8.38
C GLN A 69 -5.77 20.82 9.11
N SER A 70 -6.65 20.05 8.51
CA SER A 70 -7.94 19.64 9.08
C SER A 70 -8.17 18.15 8.82
N ILE A 71 -8.94 17.50 9.68
CA ILE A 71 -9.42 16.13 9.50
C ILE A 71 -10.90 16.21 9.17
N ASN A 72 -11.33 15.47 8.16
CA ASN A 72 -12.71 15.47 7.68
C ASN A 72 -13.68 15.10 8.81
N GLN A 73 -14.75 15.87 8.92
CA GLN A 73 -15.76 15.71 9.99
C GLN A 73 -16.46 14.35 9.93
N ILE A 74 -16.55 13.72 8.75
CA ILE A 74 -17.10 12.37 8.61
C ILE A 74 -16.30 11.33 9.40
N TYR A 75 -15.00 11.58 9.64
CA TYR A 75 -14.12 10.73 10.45
C TYR A 75 -14.02 11.18 11.91
N GLY A 76 -14.64 12.33 12.29
CA GLY A 76 -14.67 12.86 13.65
C GLY A 76 -13.83 14.11 13.90
N GLY A 77 -13.13 14.64 12.87
CA GLY A 77 -12.38 15.90 12.95
C GLY A 77 -11.09 15.83 13.77
N LEU A 78 -10.41 16.97 13.89
CA LEU A 78 -9.04 17.06 14.44
C LEU A 78 -8.96 16.67 15.93
N GLU A 79 -9.99 16.98 16.73
CA GLU A 79 -10.00 16.62 18.16
C GLU A 79 -10.04 15.09 18.37
N LYS A 80 -10.83 14.39 17.56
CA LYS A 80 -10.88 12.92 17.60
C LYS A 80 -9.56 12.31 17.11
N PHE A 81 -8.99 12.90 16.07
CA PHE A 81 -7.68 12.47 15.59
C PHE A 81 -6.60 12.61 16.67
N LYS A 82 -6.61 13.72 17.44
CA LYS A 82 -5.66 13.86 18.57
C LYS A 82 -5.85 12.73 19.60
N LYS A 83 -7.10 12.41 19.96
CA LYS A 83 -7.38 11.29 20.87
C LYS A 83 -6.91 9.94 20.32
N PHE A 84 -7.08 9.72 19.02
CA PHE A 84 -6.60 8.51 18.36
C PHE A 84 -5.05 8.41 18.42
N VAL A 85 -4.34 9.50 18.11
CA VAL A 85 -2.87 9.56 18.19
C VAL A 85 -2.41 9.31 19.63
N ASP A 86 -3.01 9.97 20.61
CA ASP A 86 -2.65 9.80 22.03
C ASP A 86 -2.87 8.36 22.47
N LYS A 87 -4.02 7.76 22.12
CA LYS A 87 -4.32 6.36 22.48
C LYS A 87 -3.39 5.36 21.78
N ALA A 88 -3.04 5.59 20.52
CA ALA A 88 -2.07 4.77 19.80
C ALA A 88 -0.67 4.85 20.46
N ASN A 89 -0.23 6.06 20.83
CA ASN A 89 1.04 6.28 21.53
C ASN A 89 1.09 5.57 22.90
N GLU A 90 -0.01 5.58 23.68
CA GLU A 90 -0.12 4.83 24.94
C GLU A 90 0.13 3.32 24.72
N LEU A 91 -0.26 2.80 23.55
CA LEU A 91 -0.06 1.41 23.15
C LEU A 91 1.27 1.16 22.45
N ASN A 92 2.14 2.16 22.34
CA ASN A 92 3.36 2.13 21.55
C ASN A 92 3.10 1.75 20.08
N ILE A 93 2.08 2.32 19.47
CA ILE A 93 1.78 2.22 18.05
C ILE A 93 1.99 3.59 17.42
N GLY A 94 2.96 3.68 16.49
CA GLY A 94 3.22 4.91 15.75
C GLY A 94 2.12 5.22 14.73
N ILE A 95 1.80 6.50 14.51
CA ILE A 95 0.86 6.92 13.46
C ILE A 95 1.62 7.49 12.28
N ILE A 96 1.33 6.98 11.09
CA ILE A 96 1.88 7.39 9.80
C ILE A 96 0.73 7.97 8.98
N MET A 97 0.86 9.22 8.53
CA MET A 97 -0.15 9.86 7.70
C MET A 97 0.20 9.77 6.22
N ASP A 98 -0.82 9.78 5.38
CA ASP A 98 -0.64 9.85 3.93
C ASP A 98 -0.49 11.32 3.48
N LEU A 99 0.57 11.64 2.77
CA LEU A 99 0.83 12.98 2.22
C LEU A 99 0.65 13.00 0.72
N VAL A 100 -0.43 13.63 0.26
CA VAL A 100 -0.70 13.86 -1.17
C VAL A 100 -0.12 15.19 -1.58
N LEU A 101 1.08 15.20 -2.14
CA LEU A 101 1.83 16.43 -2.44
C LEU A 101 1.87 16.79 -3.91
N ASN A 102 1.39 15.90 -4.80
CA ASN A 102 1.37 16.13 -6.24
C ASN A 102 0.28 17.09 -6.66
N HIS A 103 -0.88 17.06 -6.03
CA HIS A 103 -2.08 17.80 -6.38
C HIS A 103 -2.91 18.16 -5.13
N THR A 104 -3.91 18.97 -5.30
CA THR A 104 -4.94 19.26 -4.29
C THR A 104 -6.31 18.99 -4.89
N SER A 105 -7.36 19.07 -4.04
CA SER A 105 -8.72 19.23 -4.55
C SER A 105 -8.87 20.55 -5.33
N ASP A 106 -9.77 20.62 -6.29
CA ASP A 106 -10.23 21.88 -6.90
C ASP A 106 -10.99 22.76 -5.89
N GLN A 107 -11.37 22.21 -4.74
CA GLN A 107 -11.96 22.92 -3.61
C GLN A 107 -10.92 23.49 -2.63
N HIS A 108 -9.63 23.21 -2.82
CA HIS A 108 -8.57 23.81 -2.01
C HIS A 108 -8.50 25.32 -2.21
N GLU A 109 -8.29 26.07 -1.13
CA GLU A 109 -8.27 27.55 -1.21
C GLU A 109 -7.22 28.07 -2.21
N TRP A 110 -6.05 27.44 -2.28
CA TRP A 110 -5.00 27.79 -3.24
C TRP A 110 -5.52 27.69 -4.69
N PHE A 111 -6.29 26.66 -5.03
CA PHE A 111 -6.82 26.51 -6.38
C PHE A 111 -7.93 27.51 -6.68
N LYS A 112 -8.84 27.76 -5.73
CA LYS A 112 -9.88 28.80 -5.87
C LYS A 112 -9.27 30.16 -6.14
N GLN A 113 -8.22 30.52 -5.40
CA GLN A 113 -7.48 31.76 -5.64
C GLN A 113 -6.76 31.72 -7.00
N SER A 114 -6.05 30.64 -7.32
CA SER A 114 -5.32 30.47 -8.57
C SER A 114 -6.21 30.64 -9.81
N ARG A 115 -7.44 30.11 -9.80
CA ARG A 115 -8.38 30.23 -10.92
C ARG A 115 -9.16 31.54 -10.97
N SER A 116 -9.11 32.35 -9.92
CA SER A 116 -9.89 33.60 -9.87
C SER A 116 -9.38 34.66 -10.83
N SER A 117 -8.06 34.72 -11.11
CA SER A 117 -7.42 35.67 -12.02
C SER A 117 -6.05 35.19 -12.47
N LYS A 118 -5.66 35.55 -13.71
CA LYS A 118 -4.29 35.32 -14.23
C LYS A 118 -3.19 36.06 -13.46
N THR A 119 -3.54 37.10 -12.70
CA THR A 119 -2.60 37.91 -11.91
C THR A 119 -2.69 37.64 -10.41
N ASN A 120 -3.48 36.66 -9.97
CA ASN A 120 -3.60 36.29 -8.58
C ASN A 120 -2.25 35.75 -8.07
N PRO A 121 -1.79 36.10 -6.83
CA PRO A 121 -0.54 35.59 -6.24
C PRO A 121 -0.44 34.07 -6.20
N TYR A 122 -1.55 33.34 -6.17
CA TYR A 122 -1.60 31.88 -6.18
C TYR A 122 -1.63 31.29 -7.61
N ARG A 123 -1.61 32.14 -8.66
CA ARG A 123 -1.74 31.63 -10.04
C ARG A 123 -0.75 30.52 -10.33
N ASP A 124 0.52 30.75 -10.04
CA ASP A 124 1.61 29.83 -10.34
C ASP A 124 1.78 28.69 -9.29
N TYR A 125 0.83 28.56 -8.35
CA TYR A 125 0.79 27.39 -7.48
C TYR A 125 0.38 26.13 -8.24
N TYR A 126 -0.32 26.31 -9.38
CA TYR A 126 -0.77 25.24 -10.26
C TYR A 126 -0.24 25.42 -11.67
N ILE A 127 -0.36 24.38 -12.49
CA ILE A 127 0.18 24.37 -13.85
C ILE A 127 -0.91 24.79 -14.83
N TRP A 128 -0.74 25.95 -15.49
CA TRP A 128 -1.67 26.53 -16.43
C TRP A 128 -1.04 26.73 -17.80
N ARG A 129 -1.83 26.53 -18.89
CA ARG A 129 -1.40 26.80 -20.28
C ARG A 129 -2.55 27.39 -21.08
N ASP A 130 -2.21 28.21 -22.08
CA ASP A 130 -3.18 28.74 -23.06
C ASP A 130 -3.66 27.63 -24.02
N GLN A 131 -2.80 26.67 -24.34
CA GLN A 131 -3.10 25.51 -25.17
C GLN A 131 -2.66 24.20 -24.45
N PRO A 132 -3.51 23.17 -24.44
CA PRO A 132 -3.14 21.88 -23.91
C PRO A 132 -2.18 21.15 -24.85
N ASN A 133 -1.33 20.29 -24.31
CA ASN A 133 -0.63 19.27 -25.08
C ASN A 133 -1.41 17.94 -25.05
N ASP A 134 -0.84 16.88 -25.63
CA ASP A 134 -1.46 15.57 -25.81
C ASP A 134 -1.29 14.61 -24.62
N ILE A 135 -0.89 15.11 -23.44
CA ILE A 135 -0.75 14.27 -22.24
C ILE A 135 -2.13 13.77 -21.80
N THR A 136 -2.19 12.48 -21.50
CA THR A 136 -3.38 11.80 -20.97
C THR A 136 -3.32 11.68 -19.46
N SER A 137 -4.48 11.75 -18.80
CA SER A 137 -4.65 11.49 -17.38
C SER A 137 -4.44 10.00 -17.06
N ALA A 138 -3.92 9.70 -15.87
CA ALA A 138 -3.82 8.33 -15.36
C ALA A 138 -5.21 7.65 -15.25
N PHE A 139 -6.27 8.44 -15.04
CA PHE A 139 -7.66 7.95 -14.99
C PHE A 139 -8.37 8.01 -16.35
N GLY A 140 -7.61 8.20 -17.43
CA GLY A 140 -8.12 8.25 -18.80
C GLY A 140 -8.56 9.64 -19.25
N GLY A 141 -8.55 9.85 -20.56
CA GLY A 141 -8.88 11.15 -21.17
C GLY A 141 -7.73 12.16 -21.14
N SER A 142 -8.03 13.44 -21.42
CA SER A 142 -7.03 14.52 -21.40
C SER A 142 -6.60 14.85 -19.98
N ALA A 143 -5.31 15.12 -19.78
CA ALA A 143 -4.78 15.64 -18.51
C ALA A 143 -4.98 17.18 -18.36
N TRP A 144 -5.81 17.78 -19.21
CA TRP A 144 -6.08 19.21 -19.23
C TRP A 144 -7.56 19.51 -19.19
N THR A 145 -7.96 20.42 -18.33
CA THR A 145 -9.34 20.92 -18.25
C THR A 145 -9.37 22.43 -18.48
N TYR A 146 -10.28 22.85 -19.37
CA TYR A 146 -10.48 24.26 -19.68
C TYR A 146 -11.21 24.98 -18.54
N ASP A 147 -10.64 26.11 -18.10
CA ASP A 147 -11.26 27.03 -17.14
C ASP A 147 -11.82 28.28 -17.85
N LYS A 148 -13.13 28.43 -17.79
CA LYS A 148 -13.84 29.56 -18.41
C LYS A 148 -13.52 30.92 -17.77
N THR A 149 -13.12 30.92 -16.47
CA THR A 149 -12.88 32.17 -15.72
C THR A 149 -11.65 32.89 -16.25
N THR A 150 -10.60 32.12 -16.54
CA THR A 150 -9.31 32.69 -16.97
C THR A 150 -8.97 32.43 -18.45
N ASN A 151 -9.82 31.66 -19.15
CA ASN A 151 -9.63 31.33 -20.57
C ASN A 151 -8.31 30.57 -20.80
N GLN A 152 -7.97 29.63 -19.88
CA GLN A 152 -6.78 28.79 -19.94
C GLN A 152 -7.12 27.35 -19.51
N TYR A 153 -6.17 26.44 -19.67
CA TYR A 153 -6.27 25.06 -19.25
C TYR A 153 -5.39 24.85 -18.02
N TYR A 154 -5.91 24.13 -17.00
CA TYR A 154 -5.08 23.64 -15.91
C TYR A 154 -4.77 22.16 -16.10
N PHE A 155 -3.60 21.76 -15.61
CA PHE A 155 -3.12 20.39 -15.67
C PHE A 155 -3.60 19.58 -14.48
N HIS A 156 -3.99 18.32 -14.72
CA HIS A 156 -4.31 17.33 -13.70
C HIS A 156 -3.87 15.94 -14.16
N MET A 157 -3.00 15.28 -13.42
CA MET A 157 -2.55 13.93 -13.78
C MET A 157 -3.62 12.87 -13.48
N PHE A 158 -4.49 13.12 -12.52
CA PHE A 158 -5.59 12.26 -12.08
C PHE A 158 -6.96 12.82 -12.48
N ALA A 159 -7.94 12.84 -11.58
CA ALA A 159 -9.25 13.41 -11.87
C ALA A 159 -9.15 14.93 -12.17
N LYS A 160 -10.09 15.47 -12.95
CA LYS A 160 -10.14 16.92 -13.21
C LYS A 160 -10.34 17.76 -11.96
N GLU A 161 -10.88 17.16 -10.90
CA GLU A 161 -11.02 17.73 -9.57
C GLU A 161 -9.72 17.72 -8.75
N GLN A 162 -8.62 17.17 -9.30
CA GLN A 162 -7.30 17.05 -8.65
C GLN A 162 -6.23 17.85 -9.43
N PRO A 163 -6.28 19.19 -9.45
CA PRO A 163 -5.30 20.03 -10.15
C PRO A 163 -3.90 19.85 -9.57
N ASP A 164 -2.90 19.65 -10.44
CA ASP A 164 -1.51 19.42 -10.07
C ASP A 164 -0.82 20.69 -9.59
N LEU A 165 -0.10 20.56 -8.46
CA LEU A 165 0.74 21.62 -7.90
C LEU A 165 1.99 21.85 -8.75
N ASN A 166 2.40 23.10 -8.87
CA ASN A 166 3.62 23.52 -9.55
C ASN A 166 4.83 23.51 -8.60
N TRP A 167 5.48 22.38 -8.46
CA TRP A 167 6.67 22.22 -7.61
C TRP A 167 7.88 23.03 -8.05
N GLN A 168 7.88 23.63 -9.24
CA GLN A 168 8.91 24.58 -9.67
C GLN A 168 8.79 25.91 -8.89
N ASN A 169 7.59 26.23 -8.40
CA ASN A 169 7.36 27.43 -7.61
C ASN A 169 7.91 27.25 -6.19
N PRO A 170 8.89 28.06 -5.74
CA PRO A 170 9.44 27.95 -4.39
C PRO A 170 8.42 28.20 -3.29
N LYS A 171 7.41 29.05 -3.52
CA LYS A 171 6.35 29.32 -2.53
C LYS A 171 5.51 28.08 -2.25
N VAL A 172 5.23 27.27 -3.28
CA VAL A 172 4.54 25.98 -3.08
C VAL A 172 5.36 25.08 -2.16
N ARG A 173 6.66 24.95 -2.42
CA ARG A 173 7.55 24.12 -1.58
C ARG A 173 7.64 24.61 -0.13
N GLU A 174 7.68 25.93 0.07
CA GLU A 174 7.69 26.55 1.41
C GLU A 174 6.40 26.28 2.18
N GLU A 175 5.24 26.46 1.53
CA GLU A 175 3.93 26.20 2.17
C GLU A 175 3.75 24.71 2.49
N ILE A 176 4.16 23.83 1.59
CA ILE A 176 4.13 22.37 1.82
C ILE A 176 5.05 22.01 3.00
N ALA A 177 6.29 22.55 3.07
CA ALA A 177 7.20 22.25 4.17
C ALA A 177 6.65 22.72 5.53
N LYS A 178 6.02 23.90 5.60
CA LYS A 178 5.34 24.40 6.81
C LYS A 178 4.20 23.48 7.24
N MET A 179 3.39 23.04 6.29
CA MET A 179 2.27 22.14 6.54
C MET A 179 2.76 20.78 7.07
N VAL A 180 3.78 20.19 6.44
CA VAL A 180 4.36 18.91 6.88
C VAL A 180 4.98 19.06 8.28
N LYS A 181 5.72 20.16 8.53
CA LYS A 181 6.26 20.42 9.87
C LYS A 181 5.17 20.53 10.94
N TRP A 182 4.05 21.14 10.63
CA TRP A 182 2.91 21.23 11.55
C TRP A 182 2.41 19.83 11.97
N TRP A 183 2.36 18.86 11.04
CA TRP A 183 2.01 17.47 11.35
C TRP A 183 3.10 16.77 12.17
N CYS A 184 4.39 17.05 11.90
CA CYS A 184 5.47 16.53 12.75
C CYS A 184 5.31 16.99 14.20
N ASP A 185 5.00 18.28 14.40
CA ASP A 185 4.79 18.86 15.72
C ASP A 185 3.49 18.35 16.40
N PHE A 186 2.55 17.75 15.63
CA PHE A 186 1.30 17.16 16.14
C PHE A 186 1.52 15.83 16.87
N GLY A 187 2.65 15.16 16.67
CA GLY A 187 3.04 13.93 17.37
C GLY A 187 2.84 12.63 16.57
N ILE A 188 2.77 12.71 15.24
CA ILE A 188 2.82 11.54 14.37
C ILE A 188 4.26 11.02 14.23
N MET A 189 4.40 9.78 13.78
CA MET A 189 5.69 9.08 13.69
C MET A 189 6.22 8.94 12.26
N GLY A 190 5.49 9.39 11.25
CA GLY A 190 5.93 9.27 9.87
C GLY A 190 4.91 9.65 8.82
N PHE A 191 5.32 9.46 7.56
CA PHE A 191 4.51 9.75 6.39
C PHE A 191 4.66 8.67 5.32
N ARG A 192 3.55 8.33 4.66
CA ARG A 192 3.55 7.77 3.32
C ARG A 192 3.34 8.90 2.33
N LEU A 193 4.19 9.02 1.32
CA LEU A 193 4.13 10.10 0.34
C LEU A 193 3.59 9.56 -0.98
N ASP A 194 2.43 10.08 -1.35
CA ASP A 194 1.68 9.70 -2.56
C ASP A 194 2.40 10.13 -3.82
N VAL A 195 2.49 9.24 -4.81
CA VAL A 195 3.03 9.45 -6.17
C VAL A 195 4.25 10.37 -6.24
N ILE A 196 5.20 10.14 -5.35
CA ILE A 196 6.35 11.04 -5.11
C ILE A 196 7.17 11.32 -6.37
N GLU A 197 7.22 10.39 -7.30
CA GLU A 197 7.96 10.51 -8.56
C GLU A 197 7.45 11.65 -9.47
N LEU A 198 6.22 12.12 -9.27
CA LEU A 198 5.60 13.15 -10.09
C LEU A 198 5.96 14.59 -9.66
N LEU A 199 6.58 14.81 -8.49
CA LEU A 199 6.87 16.17 -8.00
C LEU A 199 7.86 16.93 -8.88
N GLY A 200 8.79 16.21 -9.52
CA GLY A 200 9.81 16.80 -10.43
C GLY A 200 9.37 17.05 -11.86
N LYS A 201 8.10 16.88 -12.20
CA LYS A 201 7.59 16.91 -13.58
C LYS A 201 7.95 18.18 -14.35
N ARG A 202 8.13 18.03 -15.68
CA ARG A 202 8.36 19.09 -16.66
C ARG A 202 7.38 18.90 -17.82
N ILE A 203 6.18 19.47 -17.69
CA ILE A 203 5.04 19.19 -18.58
C ILE A 203 5.34 19.57 -20.03
N ASP A 204 6.03 20.70 -20.28
CA ASP A 204 6.38 21.15 -21.62
C ASP A 204 7.42 20.24 -22.31
N GLN A 205 8.19 19.49 -21.52
CA GLN A 205 9.15 18.50 -22.01
C GLN A 205 8.58 17.07 -22.00
N LYS A 206 7.32 16.91 -21.60
CA LYS A 206 6.65 15.60 -21.41
C LYS A 206 7.39 14.68 -20.43
N ILE A 207 8.15 15.24 -19.47
CA ILE A 207 8.74 14.51 -18.36
C ILE A 207 7.70 14.50 -17.23
N LEU A 208 7.05 13.36 -17.01
CA LEU A 208 5.97 13.23 -16.03
C LEU A 208 6.48 12.68 -14.69
N SER A 209 7.44 11.78 -14.70
CA SER A 209 8.02 11.16 -13.50
C SER A 209 9.54 11.31 -13.47
N ASN A 210 10.13 11.21 -12.27
CA ASN A 210 11.57 11.23 -12.05
C ASN A 210 12.30 12.41 -12.72
N GLY A 211 11.67 13.59 -12.70
CA GLY A 211 12.23 14.79 -13.32
C GLY A 211 13.49 15.30 -12.61
N PRO A 212 14.29 16.16 -13.29
CA PRO A 212 15.70 16.44 -12.89
C PRO A 212 15.87 17.14 -11.55
N MET A 213 14.82 17.77 -11.01
CA MET A 213 14.85 18.45 -9.71
C MET A 213 14.19 17.68 -8.57
N LEU A 214 13.66 16.50 -8.86
CA LEU A 214 12.85 15.73 -7.91
C LEU A 214 13.56 15.48 -6.59
N HIS A 215 14.74 14.89 -6.63
CA HIS A 215 15.52 14.54 -5.44
C HIS A 215 15.91 15.80 -4.63
N LYS A 216 16.24 16.90 -5.31
CA LYS A 216 16.48 18.18 -4.63
C LYS A 216 15.24 18.69 -3.90
N TYR A 217 14.06 18.58 -4.50
CA TYR A 217 12.81 18.99 -3.84
C TYR A 217 12.50 18.14 -2.61
N ILE A 218 12.76 16.83 -2.68
CA ILE A 218 12.57 15.92 -1.54
C ILE A 218 13.54 16.23 -0.41
N GLN A 219 14.83 16.43 -0.71
CA GLN A 219 15.85 16.80 0.27
C GLN A 219 15.52 18.13 0.95
N ASP A 220 15.10 19.14 0.17
CA ASP A 220 14.67 20.43 0.71
C ASP A 220 13.42 20.30 1.59
N LEU A 221 12.45 19.48 1.18
CA LEU A 221 11.27 19.20 1.97
C LEU A 221 11.65 18.56 3.31
N ARG A 222 12.45 17.48 3.27
CA ARG A 222 12.93 16.82 4.49
C ARG A 222 13.62 17.79 5.44
N LYS A 223 14.60 18.52 4.95
CA LYS A 223 15.38 19.48 5.75
C LYS A 223 14.51 20.54 6.43
N ASN A 224 13.42 20.96 5.79
CA ASN A 224 12.55 22.01 6.29
C ASN A 224 11.32 21.51 7.06
N SER A 225 11.19 20.18 7.25
CA SER A 225 10.03 19.58 7.94
C SER A 225 10.42 18.53 8.98
N TRP A 226 10.70 17.28 8.61
CA TRP A 226 10.95 16.21 9.60
C TRP A 226 12.42 15.99 9.97
N ASP A 227 13.37 16.39 9.19
CA ASP A 227 14.84 16.34 9.36
C ASP A 227 15.38 15.31 10.39
N SER A 228 14.87 14.10 10.36
CA SER A 228 15.23 13.03 11.29
C SER A 228 15.07 11.65 10.61
N ASN A 229 16.00 10.75 10.91
CA ASN A 229 15.89 9.35 10.51
C ASN A 229 14.97 8.52 11.44
N GLU A 230 14.51 9.10 12.54
CA GLU A 230 13.53 8.48 13.44
C GLU A 230 12.11 8.55 12.87
N PHE A 231 11.83 9.45 11.92
CA PHE A 231 10.60 9.45 11.18
C PHE A 231 10.60 8.32 10.14
N LEU A 232 9.54 7.49 10.15
CA LEU A 232 9.30 6.55 9.07
C LEU A 232 8.73 7.30 7.88
N THR A 233 9.46 7.34 6.78
CA THR A 233 8.96 7.91 5.53
C THR A 233 9.02 6.87 4.42
N VAL A 234 7.90 6.64 3.74
CA VAL A 234 7.82 5.71 2.62
C VAL A 234 7.26 6.40 1.39
N GLY A 235 8.04 6.41 0.31
CA GLY A 235 7.62 6.97 -0.97
C GLY A 235 6.85 5.97 -1.80
N GLU A 236 5.72 6.40 -2.38
CA GLU A 236 5.06 5.66 -3.44
C GLU A 236 5.68 6.03 -4.79
N CYS A 237 6.27 5.04 -5.45
CA CYS A 237 6.96 5.22 -6.73
C CYS A 237 6.70 4.01 -7.63
N TRP A 238 5.77 4.14 -8.57
CA TRP A 238 5.33 3.05 -9.45
C TRP A 238 6.37 2.68 -10.51
N SER A 239 7.20 3.65 -10.92
CA SER A 239 8.20 3.48 -11.99
C SER A 239 9.60 3.19 -11.47
N ALA A 240 9.82 3.06 -10.14
CA ALA A 240 11.15 2.89 -9.58
C ALA A 240 11.78 1.55 -9.98
N ASP A 241 13.00 1.63 -10.48
CA ASP A 241 13.95 0.53 -10.55
C ASP A 241 14.89 0.53 -9.33
N ILE A 242 15.89 -0.34 -9.33
CA ILE A 242 16.85 -0.46 -8.22
C ILE A 242 17.65 0.83 -8.00
N ASP A 243 18.05 1.52 -9.06
CA ASP A 243 18.88 2.73 -8.94
C ASP A 243 18.05 3.89 -8.36
N HIS A 244 16.81 4.06 -8.80
CA HIS A 244 15.87 4.99 -8.18
C HIS A 244 15.61 4.63 -6.71
N ALA A 245 15.38 3.35 -6.41
CA ALA A 245 15.14 2.88 -5.05
C ALA A 245 16.32 3.18 -4.11
N ILE A 246 17.55 2.96 -4.58
CA ILE A 246 18.77 3.31 -3.84
C ILE A 246 18.84 4.83 -3.64
N GLN A 247 18.53 5.61 -4.66
CA GLN A 247 18.59 7.07 -4.57
C GLN A 247 17.63 7.60 -3.52
N TYR A 248 16.38 7.13 -3.48
CA TYR A 248 15.39 7.55 -2.50
C TYR A 248 15.69 7.07 -1.06
N SER A 249 16.21 5.85 -0.90
CA SER A 249 16.26 5.19 0.41
C SER A 249 17.67 4.96 0.98
N ASN A 250 18.73 5.39 0.30
CA ASN A 250 20.06 5.38 0.89
C ASN A 250 20.19 6.50 1.95
N GLU A 251 20.54 6.12 3.17
CA GLU A 251 20.64 7.05 4.32
C GLU A 251 21.50 8.29 4.03
N LYS A 252 22.52 8.18 3.15
CA LYS A 252 23.42 9.29 2.78
C LYS A 252 22.77 10.34 1.89
N ASN A 253 21.68 9.98 1.23
CA ASN A 253 20.99 10.89 0.32
C ASN A 253 19.99 11.79 1.04
N GLU A 254 19.67 11.49 2.31
CA GLU A 254 18.79 12.30 3.14
C GLU A 254 17.42 12.56 2.49
N GLU A 255 16.79 11.49 1.94
CA GLU A 255 15.46 11.55 1.35
C GLU A 255 14.46 10.77 2.23
N PHE A 256 14.13 9.53 1.89
CA PHE A 256 13.17 8.71 2.61
C PHE A 256 13.81 7.57 3.39
N SER A 257 13.08 7.00 4.33
CA SER A 257 13.47 5.76 4.99
C SER A 257 13.43 4.59 4.01
N MET A 258 12.43 4.59 3.12
CA MET A 258 12.19 3.52 2.14
C MET A 258 11.27 3.98 1.00
N ILE A 259 11.15 3.14 -0.01
CA ILE A 259 10.08 3.22 -1.01
C ILE A 259 9.33 1.89 -1.09
N PHE A 260 8.09 1.92 -1.56
CA PHE A 260 7.36 0.72 -1.93
C PHE A 260 7.93 0.11 -3.22
N ASN A 261 8.09 -1.21 -3.21
CA ASN A 261 8.47 -1.95 -4.42
C ASN A 261 7.22 -2.40 -5.18
N PHE A 262 6.83 -1.65 -6.21
CA PHE A 262 5.67 -1.98 -7.02
C PHE A 262 5.93 -3.03 -8.11
N GLU A 263 7.18 -3.29 -8.49
CA GLU A 263 7.48 -4.23 -9.57
C GLU A 263 6.91 -5.64 -9.35
N PRO A 264 7.00 -6.27 -8.15
CA PRO A 264 6.39 -7.57 -7.92
C PRO A 264 4.86 -7.55 -8.11
N VAL A 265 4.19 -6.51 -7.61
CA VAL A 265 2.73 -6.44 -7.60
C VAL A 265 2.15 -5.96 -8.94
N THR A 266 2.90 -5.24 -9.75
CA THR A 266 2.50 -4.80 -11.09
C THR A 266 2.87 -5.78 -12.19
N SER A 267 3.78 -6.72 -11.94
CA SER A 267 4.16 -7.77 -12.91
C SER A 267 2.97 -8.61 -13.40
N PHE A 268 1.89 -8.62 -12.62
CA PHE A 268 0.62 -9.31 -12.94
C PHE A 268 -0.35 -8.47 -13.77
N PHE A 269 -0.13 -7.16 -13.90
CA PHE A 269 -0.97 -6.35 -14.76
C PHE A 269 -0.60 -6.52 -16.23
N ASN A 270 -1.61 -6.56 -17.07
CA ASN A 270 -1.39 -6.43 -18.50
C ASN A 270 -0.94 -5.00 -18.81
N LYS A 271 0.17 -4.85 -19.55
CA LYS A 271 0.78 -3.55 -19.82
C LYS A 271 -0.10 -2.60 -20.63
N ASP A 272 -0.96 -3.17 -21.49
CA ASP A 272 -1.85 -2.37 -22.33
C ASP A 272 -3.08 -1.88 -21.58
N ASN A 273 -3.60 -2.71 -20.67
CA ASN A 273 -4.79 -2.40 -19.87
C ASN A 273 -4.86 -3.35 -18.68
N LYS A 274 -4.85 -2.81 -17.45
CA LYS A 274 -4.86 -3.64 -16.24
C LYS A 274 -6.12 -4.52 -16.09
N TYR A 275 -7.21 -4.17 -16.78
CA TYR A 275 -8.44 -4.99 -16.80
C TYR A 275 -8.43 -6.07 -17.89
N LYS A 276 -7.33 -6.24 -18.62
CA LYS A 276 -7.10 -7.48 -19.39
C LYS A 276 -6.44 -8.52 -18.50
N LYS A 277 -6.99 -9.71 -18.47
CA LYS A 277 -6.45 -10.83 -17.71
C LYS A 277 -5.02 -11.14 -18.12
N LYS A 278 -4.13 -11.33 -17.13
CA LYS A 278 -2.77 -11.80 -17.30
C LYS A 278 -2.48 -12.90 -16.28
N ALA A 279 -2.02 -14.06 -16.77
CA ALA A 279 -1.58 -15.13 -15.88
C ALA A 279 -0.35 -14.70 -15.07
N VAL A 280 -0.28 -15.17 -13.82
CA VAL A 280 0.88 -15.00 -12.96
C VAL A 280 2.06 -15.80 -13.51
N ASP A 281 3.18 -15.14 -13.77
CA ASP A 281 4.46 -15.82 -13.98
C ASP A 281 5.22 -15.93 -12.66
N PHE A 282 5.11 -17.09 -12.04
CA PHE A 282 5.72 -17.34 -10.74
C PHE A 282 7.27 -17.29 -10.78
N LEU A 283 7.87 -17.69 -11.89
CA LEU A 283 9.33 -17.63 -12.07
C LEU A 283 9.79 -16.18 -12.22
N GLU A 284 9.06 -15.37 -13.01
CA GLU A 284 9.30 -13.93 -13.12
C GLU A 284 9.23 -13.26 -11.73
N LEU A 285 8.20 -13.55 -10.94
CA LEU A 285 8.03 -13.03 -9.58
C LEU A 285 9.24 -13.32 -8.69
N LYS A 286 9.73 -14.56 -8.68
CA LYS A 286 10.93 -14.97 -7.92
C LYS A 286 12.16 -14.18 -8.32
N GLN A 287 12.37 -13.95 -9.63
CA GLN A 287 13.50 -13.18 -10.14
C GLN A 287 13.39 -11.69 -9.78
N ILE A 288 12.18 -11.12 -9.78
CA ILE A 288 11.95 -9.75 -9.34
C ILE A 288 12.36 -9.60 -7.87
N TYR A 289 11.87 -10.47 -6.98
CA TYR A 289 12.27 -10.41 -5.56
C TYR A 289 13.78 -10.60 -5.37
N LYS A 290 14.40 -11.56 -6.09
CA LYS A 290 15.87 -11.72 -6.07
C LYS A 290 16.58 -10.43 -6.46
N LYS A 291 16.17 -9.80 -7.56
CA LYS A 291 16.74 -8.55 -8.07
C LYS A 291 16.69 -7.45 -7.01
N TRP A 292 15.51 -7.25 -6.39
CA TRP A 292 15.32 -6.21 -5.39
C TRP A 292 16.06 -6.49 -4.08
N GLN A 293 15.99 -7.71 -3.57
CA GLN A 293 16.69 -8.10 -2.34
C GLN A 293 18.22 -7.98 -2.47
N GLN A 294 18.78 -8.39 -3.61
CA GLN A 294 20.23 -8.28 -3.86
C GLN A 294 20.64 -6.85 -4.21
N GLY A 295 19.82 -6.12 -4.96
CA GLY A 295 20.13 -4.75 -5.38
C GLY A 295 20.15 -3.75 -4.24
N LEU A 296 19.21 -3.86 -3.29
CA LEU A 296 19.10 -2.97 -2.14
C LEU A 296 19.99 -3.38 -0.96
N HIS A 297 20.55 -4.58 -0.94
CA HIS A 297 21.36 -5.04 0.19
C HIS A 297 22.52 -4.08 0.47
N ASN A 298 22.58 -3.52 1.69
CA ASN A 298 23.51 -2.49 2.16
C ASN A 298 23.49 -1.15 1.39
N LYS A 299 22.50 -0.92 0.53
CA LYS A 299 22.43 0.30 -0.30
C LYS A 299 21.11 1.07 -0.13
N GLY A 300 20.03 0.39 0.22
CA GLY A 300 18.71 1.00 0.35
C GLY A 300 17.75 0.11 1.11
N TRP A 301 16.49 0.55 1.21
CA TRP A 301 15.44 -0.13 1.95
C TRP A 301 14.09 -0.03 1.24
N SER A 302 13.25 -1.05 1.35
CA SER A 302 11.91 -1.03 0.74
C SER A 302 10.81 -1.47 1.71
N GLY A 303 9.62 -0.95 1.50
CA GLY A 303 8.39 -1.49 2.06
C GLY A 303 8.04 -2.81 1.35
N LEU A 304 7.76 -3.85 2.12
CA LEU A 304 7.37 -5.17 1.64
C LEU A 304 5.85 -5.31 1.76
N PHE A 305 5.15 -5.60 0.68
CA PHE A 305 3.70 -5.75 0.67
C PHE A 305 3.24 -6.66 -0.46
N LEU A 306 2.03 -7.20 -0.36
CA LEU A 306 1.37 -7.99 -1.40
C LEU A 306 0.03 -7.39 -1.82
N SER A 307 -0.55 -6.56 -0.97
CA SER A 307 -1.81 -5.84 -1.21
C SER A 307 -1.77 -4.47 -0.54
N ASN A 308 -2.60 -3.56 -1.00
CA ASN A 308 -2.91 -2.27 -0.41
C ASN A 308 -4.32 -1.83 -0.88
N HIS A 309 -4.73 -0.60 -0.54
CA HIS A 309 -6.03 -0.04 -0.94
C HIS A 309 -6.21 0.17 -2.46
N ASP A 310 -5.15 0.03 -3.28
CA ASP A 310 -5.16 0.16 -4.75
C ASP A 310 -4.92 -1.15 -5.49
N LEU A 311 -4.78 -2.26 -4.77
CA LEU A 311 -4.53 -3.59 -5.30
C LEU A 311 -5.61 -4.58 -4.85
N PRO A 312 -5.83 -5.68 -5.55
CA PRO A 312 -6.71 -6.75 -5.09
C PRO A 312 -6.13 -7.45 -3.85
N ARG A 313 -6.97 -8.19 -3.14
CA ARG A 313 -6.60 -8.95 -1.95
C ARG A 313 -5.50 -9.97 -2.25
N MET A 314 -4.47 -10.03 -1.38
CA MET A 314 -3.29 -10.87 -1.61
C MET A 314 -3.63 -12.35 -1.79
N VAL A 315 -4.54 -12.89 -0.98
CA VAL A 315 -4.88 -14.33 -1.02
C VAL A 315 -5.62 -14.73 -2.29
N SER A 316 -6.45 -13.83 -2.83
CA SER A 316 -7.15 -14.07 -4.11
C SER A 316 -6.22 -13.92 -5.30
N ARG A 317 -5.21 -13.05 -5.21
CA ARG A 317 -4.29 -12.78 -6.31
C ARG A 317 -3.16 -13.78 -6.41
N TYR A 318 -2.52 -14.13 -5.30
CA TYR A 318 -1.31 -14.95 -5.26
C TYR A 318 -1.54 -16.33 -4.66
N GLY A 319 -2.60 -16.51 -3.90
CA GLY A 319 -2.89 -17.71 -3.12
C GLY A 319 -4.02 -18.56 -3.71
N ASN A 320 -4.60 -19.35 -2.83
CA ASN A 320 -5.83 -20.10 -3.09
C ASN A 320 -6.89 -19.64 -2.09
N ASP A 321 -7.79 -18.78 -2.51
CA ASP A 321 -8.81 -18.14 -1.66
C ASP A 321 -10.04 -19.04 -1.40
N GLN A 322 -9.97 -20.30 -1.84
CA GLN A 322 -11.00 -21.32 -1.64
C GLN A 322 -10.52 -22.35 -0.60
N LYS A 323 -10.11 -23.51 -1.07
CA LYS A 323 -9.76 -24.68 -0.25
C LYS A 323 -8.57 -24.42 0.68
N TYR A 324 -7.58 -23.68 0.23
CA TYR A 324 -6.32 -23.46 0.97
C TYR A 324 -6.13 -22.01 1.41
N ARG A 325 -7.21 -21.26 1.63
CA ARG A 325 -7.17 -19.84 1.98
C ARG A 325 -6.27 -19.54 3.18
N ILE A 326 -6.44 -20.29 4.27
CA ILE A 326 -5.64 -20.09 5.51
C ILE A 326 -4.18 -20.45 5.25
N GLN A 327 -3.92 -21.59 4.62
CA GLN A 327 -2.57 -22.07 4.35
C GLN A 327 -1.84 -21.12 3.40
N SER A 328 -2.50 -20.72 2.30
CA SER A 328 -1.88 -19.80 1.33
C SER A 328 -1.61 -18.42 1.93
N ALA A 329 -2.52 -17.87 2.72
CA ALA A 329 -2.28 -16.59 3.41
C ALA A 329 -1.05 -16.66 4.34
N LYS A 330 -0.92 -17.72 5.15
CA LYS A 330 0.25 -17.91 6.01
C LYS A 330 1.54 -18.03 5.21
N THR A 331 1.52 -18.80 4.12
CA THR A 331 2.68 -18.99 3.24
C THR A 331 3.11 -17.69 2.56
N LEU A 332 2.15 -16.93 2.03
CA LEU A 332 2.40 -15.63 1.41
C LEU A 332 3.05 -14.66 2.40
N LEU A 333 2.44 -14.48 3.58
CA LEU A 333 2.96 -13.61 4.64
C LEU A 333 4.36 -14.05 5.09
N THR A 334 4.59 -15.35 5.32
CA THR A 334 5.90 -15.86 5.75
C THR A 334 6.97 -15.56 4.72
N THR A 335 6.68 -15.81 3.44
CA THR A 335 7.64 -15.61 2.36
C THR A 335 8.11 -14.16 2.29
N ILE A 336 7.20 -13.20 2.47
CA ILE A 336 7.53 -11.78 2.34
C ILE A 336 8.11 -11.20 3.62
N PHE A 337 7.58 -11.55 4.79
CA PHE A 337 8.01 -10.98 6.07
C PHE A 337 9.46 -11.31 6.45
N LEU A 338 10.04 -12.34 5.88
CA LEU A 338 11.41 -12.77 6.20
C LEU A 338 12.45 -12.26 5.19
N MET A 339 12.04 -11.39 4.29
CA MET A 339 12.93 -10.62 3.43
C MET A 339 13.45 -9.34 4.11
N GLN A 340 14.52 -8.74 3.56
CA GLN A 340 14.98 -7.41 3.94
C GLN A 340 13.97 -6.36 3.48
N GLY A 341 13.51 -5.54 4.41
CA GLY A 341 12.51 -4.49 4.17
C GLY A 341 11.55 -4.39 5.36
N THR A 342 10.72 -3.37 5.38
CA THR A 342 9.67 -3.20 6.41
C THR A 342 8.36 -3.78 5.88
N PRO A 343 7.75 -4.78 6.56
CA PRO A 343 6.48 -5.35 6.13
C PRO A 343 5.32 -4.37 6.35
N PHE A 344 4.49 -4.24 5.30
CA PHE A 344 3.21 -3.56 5.34
C PHE A 344 2.10 -4.58 5.08
N ILE A 345 1.07 -4.59 5.92
CA ILE A 345 -0.12 -5.41 5.74
C ILE A 345 -1.34 -4.51 5.59
N HIS A 346 -2.17 -4.82 4.62
CA HIS A 346 -3.43 -4.12 4.44
C HIS A 346 -4.51 -4.71 5.35
N GLN A 347 -5.39 -3.87 5.89
CA GLN A 347 -6.50 -4.32 6.73
C GLN A 347 -7.26 -5.49 6.11
N GLY A 348 -7.40 -6.58 6.86
CA GLY A 348 -8.06 -7.82 6.44
C GLY A 348 -7.12 -8.90 5.91
N ASP A 349 -5.83 -8.61 5.66
CA ASP A 349 -4.84 -9.63 5.31
C ASP A 349 -4.61 -10.60 6.47
N GLU A 350 -4.67 -10.10 7.71
CA GLU A 350 -4.51 -10.88 8.95
C GLU A 350 -5.63 -11.89 9.23
N ILE A 351 -6.72 -11.79 8.48
CA ILE A 351 -7.83 -12.76 8.52
C ILE A 351 -8.10 -13.40 7.16
N GLY A 352 -7.29 -13.06 6.15
CA GLY A 352 -7.38 -13.57 4.80
C GLY A 352 -8.66 -13.18 4.08
N MET A 353 -9.07 -11.91 4.14
CA MET A 353 -10.15 -11.37 3.31
C MET A 353 -9.85 -11.57 1.84
N THR A 354 -10.88 -11.85 1.04
CA THR A 354 -10.77 -12.17 -0.39
C THR A 354 -11.37 -11.08 -1.26
N ASN A 355 -11.11 -11.16 -2.55
CA ASN A 355 -11.82 -10.35 -3.55
C ASN A 355 -13.34 -10.59 -3.47
N VAL A 356 -14.11 -9.57 -3.83
CA VAL A 356 -15.56 -9.69 -4.03
C VAL A 356 -15.85 -10.32 -5.41
N ASN A 357 -16.97 -10.99 -5.53
CA ASN A 357 -17.42 -11.58 -6.80
C ASN A 357 -18.67 -10.84 -7.33
N TRP A 358 -18.55 -9.52 -7.57
CA TRP A 358 -19.64 -8.70 -8.08
C TRP A 358 -19.59 -8.59 -9.60
N THR A 359 -20.65 -9.06 -10.25
CA THR A 359 -20.83 -8.90 -11.71
C THR A 359 -21.65 -7.67 -12.08
N ASP A 360 -22.31 -7.02 -11.09
CA ASP A 360 -23.04 -5.76 -11.27
C ASP A 360 -22.08 -4.57 -11.07
N LEU A 361 -21.86 -3.81 -12.14
CA LEU A 361 -21.00 -2.60 -12.13
C LEU A 361 -21.47 -1.51 -11.17
N ASN A 362 -22.77 -1.45 -10.82
CA ASN A 362 -23.30 -0.44 -9.90
C ASN A 362 -22.82 -0.63 -8.47
N LYS A 363 -22.33 -1.82 -8.11
CA LYS A 363 -21.73 -2.10 -6.80
C LYS A 363 -20.37 -1.45 -6.63
N TYR A 364 -19.64 -1.25 -7.71
CA TYR A 364 -18.31 -0.64 -7.68
C TYR A 364 -18.38 0.89 -7.52
N LYS A 365 -17.53 1.43 -6.66
CA LYS A 365 -17.44 2.87 -6.35
C LYS A 365 -16.26 3.55 -7.03
N ASP A 366 -15.25 2.78 -7.43
CA ASP A 366 -14.03 3.26 -8.03
C ASP A 366 -14.28 4.07 -9.31
N VAL A 367 -13.76 5.29 -9.35
CA VAL A 367 -13.85 6.21 -10.50
C VAL A 367 -13.12 5.66 -11.73
N GLU A 368 -12.03 4.94 -11.53
CA GLU A 368 -11.25 4.33 -12.61
C GLU A 368 -12.07 3.27 -13.37
N ILE A 369 -12.82 2.42 -12.66
CA ILE A 369 -13.71 1.43 -13.28
C ILE A 369 -14.75 2.12 -14.17
N LYS A 370 -15.39 3.20 -13.66
CA LYS A 370 -16.41 3.95 -14.41
C LYS A 370 -15.83 4.58 -15.68
N ASN A 371 -14.65 5.21 -15.56
CA ASN A 371 -13.98 5.85 -16.67
C ASN A 371 -13.51 4.82 -17.72
N THR A 372 -12.92 3.71 -17.28
CA THR A 372 -12.47 2.63 -18.17
C THR A 372 -13.64 1.98 -18.90
N TYR A 373 -14.76 1.76 -18.22
CA TYR A 373 -15.98 1.27 -18.88
C TYR A 373 -16.43 2.20 -20.00
N GLN A 374 -16.50 3.51 -19.75
CA GLN A 374 -16.91 4.49 -20.72
C GLN A 374 -15.93 4.57 -21.91
N SER A 375 -14.62 4.58 -21.64
CA SER A 375 -13.60 4.71 -22.69
C SER A 375 -13.38 3.40 -23.45
N GLU A 376 -13.16 2.28 -22.77
CA GLU A 376 -12.66 1.06 -23.41
C GLU A 376 -13.78 0.12 -23.87
N VAL A 377 -14.92 0.10 -23.17
CA VAL A 377 -16.05 -0.77 -23.54
C VAL A 377 -17.02 -0.04 -24.46
N LEU A 378 -17.45 1.17 -24.09
CA LEU A 378 -18.51 1.86 -24.84
C LEU A 378 -17.97 2.65 -26.05
N LYS A 379 -16.86 3.42 -25.86
CA LYS A 379 -16.35 4.32 -26.89
C LYS A 379 -15.37 3.63 -27.83
N ASN A 380 -14.24 3.14 -27.30
CA ASN A 380 -13.14 2.59 -28.10
C ASN A 380 -13.37 1.13 -28.51
N LYS A 381 -14.20 0.41 -27.77
CA LYS A 381 -14.53 -1.02 -27.99
C LYS A 381 -13.28 -1.92 -28.00
N THR A 382 -12.28 -1.61 -27.19
CA THR A 382 -11.04 -2.39 -27.03
C THR A 382 -11.24 -3.60 -26.12
N LEU A 383 -12.31 -3.57 -25.29
CA LEU A 383 -12.76 -4.67 -24.44
C LEU A 383 -14.23 -4.96 -24.69
N THR A 384 -14.60 -6.24 -24.67
CA THR A 384 -16.02 -6.64 -24.53
C THR A 384 -16.46 -6.43 -23.07
N TYR A 385 -17.78 -6.39 -22.84
CA TYR A 385 -18.33 -6.30 -21.47
C TYR A 385 -17.83 -7.47 -20.59
N ASP A 386 -17.87 -8.69 -21.10
CA ASP A 386 -17.46 -9.90 -20.36
C ASP A 386 -15.95 -9.85 -20.01
N GLN A 387 -15.09 -9.48 -20.97
CA GLN A 387 -13.66 -9.31 -20.69
C GLN A 387 -13.39 -8.24 -19.63
N PHE A 388 -14.17 -7.15 -19.65
CA PHE A 388 -14.04 -6.10 -18.66
C PHE A 388 -14.49 -6.56 -17.26
N ILE A 389 -15.60 -7.30 -17.16
CA ILE A 389 -16.04 -7.91 -15.89
C ILE A 389 -15.00 -8.89 -15.35
N GLU A 390 -14.48 -9.79 -16.18
CA GLU A 390 -13.39 -10.71 -15.77
C GLU A 390 -12.17 -9.94 -15.22
N GLY A 391 -11.78 -8.87 -15.91
CA GLY A 391 -10.67 -8.03 -15.46
C GLY A 391 -10.93 -7.29 -14.15
N ILE A 392 -12.15 -6.82 -13.91
CA ILE A 392 -12.55 -6.19 -12.66
C ILE A 392 -12.51 -7.19 -11.50
N LEU A 393 -13.05 -8.40 -11.71
CA LEU A 393 -13.04 -9.46 -10.70
C LEU A 393 -11.61 -9.84 -10.25
N GLU A 394 -10.61 -9.62 -11.11
CA GLU A 394 -9.21 -9.85 -10.75
C GLU A 394 -8.52 -8.61 -10.17
N ASN A 395 -8.78 -7.41 -10.73
CA ASN A 395 -7.88 -6.26 -10.56
C ASN A 395 -8.54 -4.99 -9.98
N SER A 396 -9.82 -5.06 -9.54
CA SER A 396 -10.47 -3.89 -8.94
C SER A 396 -9.82 -3.47 -7.62
N ARG A 397 -9.66 -2.16 -7.43
CA ARG A 397 -9.27 -1.57 -6.15
C ARG A 397 -10.34 -1.76 -5.07
N ASP A 398 -11.61 -1.82 -5.44
CA ASP A 398 -12.73 -1.96 -4.50
C ASP A 398 -12.71 -3.29 -3.73
N HIS A 399 -12.00 -4.31 -4.21
CA HIS A 399 -11.76 -5.54 -3.44
C HIS A 399 -11.14 -5.27 -2.07
N SER A 400 -10.16 -4.38 -2.04
CA SER A 400 -9.44 -4.00 -0.81
C SER A 400 -10.13 -2.89 -0.02
N ARG A 401 -11.12 -2.22 -0.63
CA ARG A 401 -11.88 -1.12 -0.01
C ARG A 401 -13.19 -1.56 0.63
N THR A 402 -13.55 -2.84 0.51
CA THR A 402 -14.75 -3.39 1.20
C THR A 402 -14.62 -3.26 2.71
N PRO A 403 -15.75 -3.10 3.44
CA PRO A 403 -15.74 -3.02 4.90
C PRO A 403 -15.04 -4.19 5.56
N TYR A 404 -14.28 -3.91 6.60
CA TYR A 404 -13.60 -4.93 7.40
C TYR A 404 -14.60 -5.90 8.03
N GLN A 405 -14.28 -7.20 7.98
CA GLN A 405 -15.17 -8.26 8.45
C GLN A 405 -14.88 -8.61 9.91
N TRP A 406 -15.51 -7.87 10.85
CA TRP A 406 -15.31 -8.09 12.30
C TRP A 406 -15.97 -9.35 12.81
N ASN A 407 -17.19 -9.65 12.35
CA ASN A 407 -17.96 -10.82 12.78
C ASN A 407 -19.06 -11.21 11.79
N ASP A 408 -19.86 -12.21 12.15
CA ASP A 408 -20.94 -12.81 11.36
C ASP A 408 -22.28 -12.05 11.43
N SER A 409 -22.35 -10.90 12.12
CA SER A 409 -23.56 -10.07 12.19
C SER A 409 -23.78 -9.27 10.89
N LYS A 410 -24.95 -8.63 10.77
CA LYS A 410 -25.28 -7.79 9.62
C LYS A 410 -24.16 -6.80 9.32
N TYR A 411 -23.88 -6.57 8.05
CA TYR A 411 -22.79 -5.72 7.57
C TYR A 411 -21.40 -6.10 8.15
N ALA A 412 -21.19 -7.39 8.40
CA ALA A 412 -19.94 -7.94 8.92
C ALA A 412 -19.52 -7.38 10.29
N GLY A 413 -20.43 -6.78 11.07
CA GLY A 413 -20.10 -6.08 12.31
C GLY A 413 -19.31 -4.78 12.14
N PHE A 414 -19.14 -4.34 10.89
CA PHE A 414 -18.54 -3.05 10.56
C PHE A 414 -19.45 -1.90 11.04
N SER A 415 -20.73 -1.97 10.72
CA SER A 415 -21.74 -0.96 11.00
C SER A 415 -23.09 -1.62 11.32
N ASN A 416 -24.03 -0.87 11.91
CA ASN A 416 -25.45 -1.24 11.97
C ASN A 416 -26.28 -0.59 10.85
N HIS A 417 -25.68 0.33 10.08
CA HIS A 417 -26.28 0.99 8.91
C HIS A 417 -25.65 0.44 7.61
N GLN A 418 -26.30 0.68 6.46
CA GLN A 418 -25.77 0.32 5.13
C GLN A 418 -24.41 0.98 4.93
N PRO A 419 -23.34 0.20 4.70
CA PRO A 419 -22.02 0.76 4.43
C PRO A 419 -21.98 1.54 3.10
N TRP A 420 -21.04 2.46 2.97
CA TRP A 420 -20.80 3.27 1.77
C TRP A 420 -20.49 2.42 0.53
N ILE A 421 -19.91 1.24 0.74
CA ILE A 421 -19.70 0.17 -0.24
C ILE A 421 -20.16 -1.16 0.38
N ASP A 422 -20.68 -2.07 -0.43
CA ASP A 422 -21.19 -3.35 0.08
C ASP A 422 -20.10 -4.19 0.73
N VAL A 423 -20.47 -4.95 1.77
CA VAL A 423 -19.60 -5.97 2.36
C VAL A 423 -19.42 -7.16 1.41
N ASN A 424 -18.31 -7.88 1.54
CA ASN A 424 -18.13 -9.15 0.84
C ASN A 424 -19.08 -10.20 1.43
N ASP A 425 -19.83 -10.92 0.60
CA ASP A 425 -20.88 -11.87 1.02
C ASP A 425 -20.34 -13.01 1.89
N ASN A 426 -19.04 -13.30 1.83
CA ASN A 426 -18.41 -14.36 2.62
C ASN A 426 -18.11 -14.00 4.08
N TYR A 427 -18.50 -12.81 4.55
CA TYR A 427 -18.23 -12.33 5.92
C TYR A 427 -18.76 -13.25 7.03
N LYS A 428 -19.76 -14.08 6.74
CA LYS A 428 -20.28 -15.05 7.72
C LYS A 428 -19.25 -16.10 8.12
N GLU A 429 -18.37 -16.44 7.18
CA GLU A 429 -17.32 -17.44 7.35
C GLU A 429 -15.96 -16.80 7.62
N ILE A 430 -15.61 -15.80 6.82
CA ILE A 430 -14.33 -15.08 6.89
C ILE A 430 -14.54 -13.80 7.70
N ASN A 431 -14.14 -13.80 8.96
CA ASN A 431 -14.19 -12.64 9.82
C ASN A 431 -13.23 -12.78 11.02
N ALA A 432 -12.89 -11.65 11.65
CA ALA A 432 -11.96 -11.60 12.76
C ALA A 432 -12.40 -12.48 13.95
N LYS A 433 -13.70 -12.47 14.29
CA LYS A 433 -14.25 -13.28 15.38
C LYS A 433 -14.03 -14.78 15.17
N ASN A 434 -14.20 -15.27 13.93
CA ASN A 434 -14.00 -16.68 13.60
C ASN A 434 -12.53 -17.03 13.54
N ASP A 435 -11.68 -16.17 12.98
CA ASP A 435 -10.25 -16.41 12.89
C ASP A 435 -9.59 -16.41 14.28
N LEU A 436 -9.97 -15.49 15.17
CA LEU A 436 -9.51 -15.45 16.57
C LEU A 436 -9.88 -16.71 17.37
N LYS A 437 -10.98 -17.37 17.05
CA LYS A 437 -11.36 -18.65 17.68
C LYS A 437 -10.56 -19.84 17.17
N ASN A 438 -9.94 -19.72 16.02
CA ASN A 438 -9.15 -20.76 15.41
C ASN A 438 -7.68 -20.65 15.84
N PRO A 439 -7.15 -21.50 16.73
CA PRO A 439 -5.76 -21.43 17.17
C PRO A 439 -4.75 -21.63 16.02
N ASN A 440 -5.19 -22.21 14.89
CA ASN A 440 -4.42 -22.36 13.67
C ASN A 440 -4.81 -21.32 12.60
N GLY A 441 -5.57 -20.27 12.97
CA GLY A 441 -5.97 -19.18 12.12
C GLY A 441 -4.80 -18.31 11.65
N ILE A 442 -5.11 -17.40 10.73
CA ILE A 442 -4.09 -16.51 10.14
C ILE A 442 -3.63 -15.50 11.19
N TYR A 443 -4.54 -14.93 11.99
CA TYR A 443 -4.23 -13.93 13.02
C TYR A 443 -3.19 -14.45 14.03
N HIS A 444 -3.44 -15.63 14.61
CA HIS A 444 -2.52 -16.21 15.59
C HIS A 444 -1.17 -16.57 14.99
N TYR A 445 -1.18 -17.04 13.75
CA TYR A 445 0.05 -17.32 13.02
C TYR A 445 0.83 -16.05 12.74
N LEU A 446 0.17 -15.00 12.23
CA LEU A 446 0.80 -13.71 11.93
C LEU A 446 1.37 -13.07 13.20
N LYS A 447 0.65 -13.09 14.31
CA LYS A 447 1.17 -12.65 15.63
C LYS A 447 2.48 -13.37 15.97
N LYS A 448 2.54 -14.68 15.76
CA LYS A 448 3.76 -15.47 15.97
C LYS A 448 4.87 -15.09 14.99
N LEU A 449 4.55 -14.85 13.74
CA LEU A 449 5.50 -14.46 12.69
C LEU A 449 6.09 -13.07 12.94
N ILE A 450 5.27 -12.10 13.36
CA ILE A 450 5.70 -10.75 13.75
C ILE A 450 6.70 -10.87 14.91
N LYS A 451 6.32 -11.57 15.97
CA LYS A 451 7.20 -11.81 17.13
C LYS A 451 8.50 -12.51 16.72
N PHE A 452 8.44 -13.48 15.83
CA PHE A 452 9.64 -14.15 15.32
C PHE A 452 10.56 -13.19 14.60
N ARG A 453 10.01 -12.32 13.74
CA ARG A 453 10.79 -11.31 13.04
C ARG A 453 11.44 -10.29 13.98
N GLU A 454 10.71 -9.81 14.99
CA GLU A 454 11.13 -8.70 15.85
C GLU A 454 12.02 -9.14 17.01
N GLU A 455 11.72 -10.26 17.65
CA GLU A 455 12.29 -10.65 18.93
C GLU A 455 13.18 -11.91 18.90
N SER A 456 13.20 -12.65 17.79
CA SER A 456 13.98 -13.88 17.72
C SER A 456 15.49 -13.62 17.58
N ASN A 457 16.30 -14.62 17.87
CA ASN A 457 17.75 -14.59 17.60
C ASN A 457 18.08 -14.46 16.10
N TYR A 458 17.06 -14.54 15.24
CA TYR A 458 17.17 -14.44 13.79
C TYR A 458 16.79 -13.03 13.24
N SER A 459 16.29 -12.13 14.09
CA SER A 459 15.84 -10.79 13.68
C SER A 459 16.90 -10.05 12.88
N GLN A 460 18.12 -10.00 13.39
CA GLN A 460 19.23 -9.33 12.70
C GLN A 460 19.58 -10.01 11.36
N LEU A 461 19.51 -11.33 11.31
CA LEU A 461 19.74 -12.10 10.09
C LEU A 461 18.66 -11.80 9.02
N ILE A 462 17.40 -11.69 9.42
CA ILE A 462 16.28 -11.34 8.53
C ILE A 462 16.50 -9.93 7.94
N ILE A 463 16.95 -9.00 8.76
CA ILE A 463 17.10 -7.58 8.40
C ILE A 463 18.32 -7.34 7.51
N ASP A 464 19.50 -7.85 7.91
CA ASP A 464 20.78 -7.42 7.34
C ASP A 464 21.50 -8.47 6.47
N ALA A 465 21.11 -9.75 6.54
CA ALA A 465 21.81 -10.79 5.82
C ALA A 465 21.61 -10.74 4.30
N LYS A 466 22.51 -11.38 3.55
CA LYS A 466 22.37 -11.53 2.11
C LYS A 466 21.20 -12.45 1.77
N PHE A 467 20.52 -12.11 0.68
CA PHE A 467 19.48 -12.95 0.09
C PHE A 467 20.07 -13.83 -1.02
N GLU A 468 19.76 -15.11 -0.97
CA GLU A 468 20.10 -16.06 -2.03
C GLU A 468 18.86 -16.86 -2.43
N LEU A 469 18.45 -16.76 -3.70
CA LEU A 469 17.33 -17.52 -4.24
C LEU A 469 17.78 -18.97 -4.46
N LEU A 470 17.07 -19.90 -3.81
CA LEU A 470 17.26 -21.34 -3.94
C LEU A 470 16.29 -21.91 -4.97
N ASP A 471 16.68 -22.97 -5.67
CA ASP A 471 15.85 -23.68 -6.66
C ASP A 471 15.10 -22.71 -7.62
N PRO A 472 15.83 -21.84 -8.35
CA PRO A 472 15.25 -20.72 -9.09
C PRO A 472 14.28 -21.13 -10.20
N ASN A 473 14.43 -22.34 -10.75
CA ASN A 473 13.63 -22.85 -11.86
C ASN A 473 12.40 -23.68 -11.42
N ASN A 474 12.21 -23.87 -10.13
CA ASN A 474 11.07 -24.60 -9.61
C ASN A 474 9.78 -23.74 -9.73
N THR A 475 8.76 -24.29 -10.37
CA THR A 475 7.49 -23.59 -10.63
C THR A 475 6.49 -23.65 -9.47
N LYS A 476 6.84 -24.35 -8.37
CA LYS A 476 5.98 -24.55 -7.20
C LYS A 476 6.61 -24.07 -5.90
N LEU A 477 7.94 -24.03 -5.82
CA LEU A 477 8.66 -23.59 -4.61
C LEU A 477 9.19 -22.17 -4.75
N PHE A 478 8.90 -21.34 -3.74
CA PHE A 478 9.64 -20.14 -3.48
C PHE A 478 10.57 -20.40 -2.30
N ALA A 479 11.82 -20.71 -2.60
CA ALA A 479 12.84 -21.00 -1.59
C ALA A 479 13.99 -19.99 -1.66
N TYR A 480 14.41 -19.50 -0.51
CA TYR A 480 15.56 -18.61 -0.41
C TYR A 480 16.25 -18.74 0.95
N SER A 481 17.48 -18.29 1.04
CA SER A 481 18.22 -18.19 2.30
C SER A 481 18.54 -16.74 2.67
N ARG A 482 18.65 -16.52 3.99
CA ARG A 482 19.26 -15.33 4.60
C ARG A 482 20.59 -15.78 5.19
N ILE A 483 21.70 -15.22 4.71
CA ILE A 483 23.06 -15.72 5.03
C ILE A 483 23.92 -14.54 5.48
N ASP A 484 24.52 -14.65 6.66
CA ASP A 484 25.63 -13.83 7.14
C ASP A 484 26.93 -14.66 7.20
N GLN A 485 27.99 -14.14 7.81
CA GLN A 485 29.28 -14.80 7.90
C GLN A 485 29.25 -16.11 8.72
N ASN A 486 28.30 -16.24 9.66
CA ASN A 486 28.31 -17.27 10.70
C ASN A 486 27.06 -18.14 10.69
N ARG A 487 25.95 -17.64 10.13
CA ARG A 487 24.64 -18.27 10.23
C ARG A 487 23.85 -18.16 8.93
N SER A 488 22.95 -19.09 8.75
CA SER A 488 21.97 -19.03 7.68
C SER A 488 20.64 -19.62 8.12
N ILE A 489 19.56 -19.07 7.60
CA ILE A 489 18.25 -19.70 7.61
C ILE A 489 17.75 -19.85 6.18
N LYS A 490 17.04 -20.93 5.91
CA LYS A 490 16.32 -21.16 4.66
C LYS A 490 14.83 -21.03 4.90
N ILE A 491 14.17 -20.29 4.04
CA ILE A 491 12.71 -20.19 3.97
C ILE A 491 12.29 -20.99 2.72
N ILE A 492 11.53 -22.06 2.93
CA ILE A 492 11.11 -22.97 1.85
C ILE A 492 9.59 -23.00 1.84
N ALA A 493 9.00 -22.37 0.84
CA ALA A 493 7.56 -22.15 0.70
C ALA A 493 7.02 -22.86 -0.53
N ASN A 494 6.03 -23.73 -0.33
CA ASN A 494 5.25 -24.32 -1.42
C ASN A 494 4.11 -23.39 -1.82
N TRP A 495 4.21 -22.79 -3.01
CA TRP A 495 3.19 -21.90 -3.58
C TRP A 495 2.32 -22.65 -4.60
N SER A 496 1.86 -23.83 -4.23
CA SER A 496 1.01 -24.64 -5.10
C SER A 496 0.00 -25.47 -4.32
N ASP A 497 -1.02 -25.96 -5.02
CA ASP A 497 -2.05 -26.85 -4.49
C ASP A 497 -1.59 -28.33 -4.43
N GLU A 498 -0.33 -28.61 -4.71
CA GLU A 498 0.22 -29.95 -4.75
C GLU A 498 1.27 -30.16 -3.65
N GLN A 499 1.53 -31.42 -3.30
CA GLN A 499 2.67 -31.76 -2.47
C GLN A 499 3.97 -31.62 -3.27
N VAL A 500 5.04 -31.12 -2.62
CA VAL A 500 6.34 -30.93 -3.29
C VAL A 500 7.46 -31.52 -2.45
N ASN A 501 8.29 -32.36 -3.07
CA ASN A 501 9.50 -32.90 -2.45
C ASN A 501 10.57 -31.81 -2.33
N ILE A 502 11.19 -31.70 -1.15
CA ILE A 502 12.21 -30.70 -0.83
C ILE A 502 13.52 -31.33 -0.29
N SER A 503 13.70 -32.65 -0.44
CA SER A 503 14.88 -33.37 0.07
C SER A 503 16.21 -32.82 -0.44
N HIS A 504 16.22 -32.16 -1.60
CA HIS A 504 17.40 -31.49 -2.17
C HIS A 504 17.74 -30.13 -1.52
N LEU A 505 16.82 -29.54 -0.73
CA LEU A 505 17.01 -28.26 -0.05
C LEU A 505 17.31 -28.38 1.44
N ILE A 506 17.05 -29.54 2.02
CA ILE A 506 17.23 -29.81 3.45
C ILE A 506 18.09 -31.05 3.68
N SER A 507 18.73 -31.12 4.85
CA SER A 507 19.47 -32.29 5.33
C SER A 507 18.86 -32.78 6.64
N GLN A 508 19.26 -33.95 7.11
CA GLN A 508 18.81 -34.51 8.39
C GLN A 508 19.22 -33.65 9.59
N ASP A 509 20.28 -32.86 9.46
CA ASP A 509 20.81 -31.99 10.50
C ASP A 509 20.06 -30.64 10.59
N ASN A 510 19.23 -30.29 9.61
CA ASN A 510 18.50 -29.04 9.62
C ASN A 510 17.44 -29.01 10.70
N LYS A 511 17.48 -28.00 11.55
CA LYS A 511 16.51 -27.74 12.59
C LYS A 511 15.35 -26.91 12.05
N ILE A 512 14.12 -27.40 12.18
CA ILE A 512 12.93 -26.60 11.86
C ILE A 512 12.71 -25.59 12.98
N ILE A 513 12.69 -24.31 12.60
CA ILE A 513 12.51 -23.19 13.52
C ILE A 513 11.05 -22.74 13.55
N LEU A 514 10.39 -22.75 12.38
CA LEU A 514 8.99 -22.38 12.23
C LEU A 514 8.34 -23.16 11.08
N ASN A 515 7.07 -23.50 11.26
CA ASN A 515 6.25 -24.22 10.29
C ASN A 515 4.85 -23.60 10.26
N THR A 516 4.28 -23.41 9.08
CA THR A 516 2.90 -22.88 8.89
C THR A 516 1.83 -23.93 9.21
N GLU A 517 2.19 -25.20 9.22
CA GLU A 517 1.32 -26.35 9.52
C GLU A 517 1.76 -27.05 10.82
N ILE A 518 0.87 -27.85 11.40
CA ILE A 518 1.17 -28.58 12.64
C ILE A 518 2.16 -29.73 12.38
N ASP A 519 1.94 -30.46 11.30
CA ASP A 519 2.71 -31.62 10.92
C ASP A 519 3.67 -31.32 9.77
N PHE A 520 4.84 -31.90 9.80
CA PHE A 520 5.84 -31.85 8.74
C PHE A 520 6.40 -33.26 8.48
N ASP A 521 6.31 -33.67 7.23
CA ASP A 521 7.06 -34.81 6.70
C ASP A 521 8.43 -34.31 6.24
N GLN A 522 9.51 -34.88 6.78
CA GLN A 522 10.90 -34.41 6.62
C GLN A 522 11.35 -34.13 5.18
N ASN A 523 10.66 -34.64 4.17
CA ASN A 523 11.06 -34.51 2.78
C ASN A 523 10.02 -33.85 1.88
N THR A 524 8.82 -33.50 2.42
CA THR A 524 7.70 -33.11 1.57
C THR A 524 6.91 -31.98 2.22
N LEU A 525 6.69 -30.90 1.48
CA LEU A 525 5.76 -29.85 1.87
C LEU A 525 4.36 -30.17 1.34
N LYS A 526 3.36 -30.03 2.22
CA LYS A 526 1.93 -30.04 1.85
C LYS A 526 1.60 -28.82 0.95
N PRO A 527 0.44 -28.82 0.27
CA PRO A 527 -0.05 -27.62 -0.41
C PRO A 527 0.00 -26.39 0.50
N TRP A 528 0.61 -25.32 0.00
CA TRP A 528 0.72 -24.04 0.71
C TRP A 528 1.34 -24.13 2.11
N GLN A 529 2.31 -25.02 2.28
CA GLN A 529 3.10 -25.10 3.51
C GLN A 529 4.43 -24.38 3.35
N THR A 530 4.86 -23.71 4.40
CA THR A 530 6.18 -23.07 4.52
C THR A 530 6.88 -23.53 5.77
N ILE A 531 8.16 -23.84 5.65
CA ILE A 531 9.06 -24.08 6.77
C ILE A 531 10.23 -23.11 6.76
N ILE A 532 10.73 -22.82 7.96
CA ILE A 532 12.00 -22.12 8.17
C ILE A 532 12.94 -23.10 8.84
N VAL A 533 14.12 -23.28 8.27
CA VAL A 533 15.15 -24.19 8.77
C VAL A 533 16.49 -23.50 8.95
N GLU A 534 17.22 -23.92 10.00
CA GLU A 534 18.62 -23.55 10.28
C GLU A 534 19.55 -24.68 9.90
#